data_d3e10ebd8063a0f9825db383d1fe4b31
#
_entry.id   d3e10ebd8063a0f9825db383d1fe4b31
#
_cell.length_a   1.000
_cell.length_b   1.000
_cell.length_c   1.000
_cell.angle_alpha   90.00
_cell.angle_beta   90.00
_cell.angle_gamma   90.00
#
_symmetry.space_group_name_H-M   'P 1'
#
loop_
_entity.id
_entity.type
_entity.pdbx_description
1 polymer ?
#
loop_
_entity_poly.entity_id
_entity_poly.type
_entity_poly.pdbx_seq_one_letter_code
_entity_poly.pdbx_strand_id
1 'polypeptide(L)'
;MNKFSIAIFASLATLIGASSTAFASEQECQKLKNDHDVIYASKGFCFKDPEVKARFGNDNCYTTKPKFSEKEQQRLDAIKARQKELNCK
;
A
#
# COMPACT_ATOMS: atom_id res chain seq x y z
N MET A 1 -33.01 -13.05 29.76
CA MET A 1 -32.16 -14.01 29.09
C MET A 1 -31.62 -13.45 27.78
N ASN A 2 -32.48 -12.95 26.94
CA ASN A 2 -32.04 -12.38 25.66
C ASN A 2 -31.09 -11.20 25.82
N LYS A 3 -31.24 -10.46 26.91
CA LYS A 3 -30.40 -9.28 27.15
C LYS A 3 -28.93 -9.64 27.31
N PHE A 4 -28.65 -10.77 27.94
CA PHE A 4 -27.27 -11.20 28.14
C PHE A 4 -26.58 -11.53 26.83
N SER A 5 -27.29 -12.18 25.92
CA SER A 5 -26.73 -12.54 24.63
C SER A 5 -26.35 -11.31 23.82
N ILE A 6 -27.17 -10.29 23.86
CA ILE A 6 -26.92 -9.06 23.13
C ILE A 6 -25.64 -8.39 23.60
N ALA A 7 -25.44 -8.34 24.93
CA ALA A 7 -24.26 -7.71 25.50
C ALA A 7 -22.98 -8.41 25.07
N ILE A 8 -23.02 -9.74 25.04
CA ILE A 8 -21.85 -10.52 24.64
C ILE A 8 -21.47 -10.26 23.18
N PHE A 9 -22.45 -10.20 22.33
CA PHE A 9 -22.17 -9.93 20.90
C PHE A 9 -21.54 -8.58 20.68
N ALA A 10 -21.99 -7.58 21.40
CA ALA A 10 -21.43 -6.24 21.25
C ALA A 10 -19.95 -6.21 21.61
N SER A 11 -19.56 -6.90 22.66
CA SER A 11 -18.17 -6.96 23.09
C SER A 11 -17.29 -7.62 22.05
N LEU A 12 -17.72 -8.72 21.50
CA LEU A 12 -16.97 -9.45 20.49
C LEU A 12 -16.77 -8.62 19.23
N ALA A 13 -17.82 -7.94 18.82
CA ALA A 13 -17.73 -7.11 17.61
C ALA A 13 -16.66 -6.03 17.76
N THR A 14 -16.56 -5.43 18.93
CA THR A 14 -15.57 -4.39 19.18
C THR A 14 -14.15 -4.93 19.05
N LEU A 15 -13.88 -6.08 19.63
CA LEU A 15 -12.56 -6.69 19.57
C LEU A 15 -12.14 -7.03 18.15
N ILE A 16 -13.05 -7.61 17.38
CA ILE A 16 -12.77 -7.98 16.00
C ILE A 16 -12.47 -6.74 15.16
N GLY A 17 -13.19 -5.67 15.40
CA GLY A 17 -12.96 -4.42 14.68
C GLY A 17 -11.57 -3.88 14.88
N ALA A 18 -11.05 -3.90 16.10
CA ALA A 18 -9.72 -3.41 16.39
C ALA A 18 -8.65 -4.23 15.66
N SER A 19 -8.77 -5.54 15.67
CA SER A 19 -7.82 -6.43 14.99
C SER A 19 -7.83 -6.20 13.48
N SER A 20 -9.02 -6.06 12.90
CA SER A 20 -9.16 -5.83 11.47
C SER A 20 -8.47 -4.55 11.01
N THR A 21 -8.52 -3.50 11.83
CA THR A 21 -7.91 -2.23 11.50
C THR A 21 -6.39 -2.35 11.35
N ALA A 22 -5.73 -3.08 12.24
CA ALA A 22 -4.29 -3.27 12.19
C ALA A 22 -3.87 -3.99 10.91
N PHE A 23 -4.57 -5.06 10.54
CA PHE A 23 -4.28 -5.80 9.33
C PHE A 23 -4.52 -4.95 8.08
N ALA A 24 -5.59 -4.17 8.07
CA ALA A 24 -5.93 -3.33 6.93
C ALA A 24 -4.81 -2.33 6.63
N SER A 25 -4.19 -1.74 7.66
CA SER A 25 -3.10 -0.80 7.47
C SER A 25 -1.88 -1.44 6.83
N GLU A 26 -1.53 -2.63 7.28
CA GLU A 26 -0.37 -3.34 6.75
C GLU A 26 -0.58 -3.70 5.28
N GLN A 27 -1.74 -4.24 4.96
CA GLN A 27 -2.07 -4.60 3.58
C GLN A 27 -2.14 -3.36 2.69
N GLU A 28 -2.67 -2.27 3.21
CA GLU A 28 -2.73 -1.03 2.45
C GLU A 28 -1.35 -0.47 2.17
N CYS A 29 -0.43 -0.56 3.12
CA CYS A 29 0.95 -0.13 2.91
C CYS A 29 1.61 -0.91 1.78
N GLN A 30 1.41 -2.22 1.75
CA GLN A 30 1.97 -3.04 0.68
C GLN A 30 1.37 -2.70 -0.68
N LYS A 31 0.07 -2.46 -0.71
CA LYS A 31 -0.60 -2.07 -1.94
C LYS A 31 -0.09 -0.74 -2.46
N LEU A 32 0.07 0.22 -1.57
CA LEU A 32 0.58 1.54 -1.94
C LEU A 32 1.99 1.45 -2.50
N LYS A 33 2.84 0.65 -1.86
CA LYS A 33 4.20 0.44 -2.36
C LYS A 33 4.18 -0.21 -3.74
N ASN A 34 3.34 -1.20 -3.92
CA ASN A 34 3.22 -1.87 -5.21
C ASN A 34 2.72 -0.90 -6.29
N ASP A 35 1.72 -0.11 -5.99
CA ASP A 35 1.19 0.87 -6.94
C ASP A 35 2.26 1.89 -7.33
N HIS A 36 3.04 2.35 -6.36
CA HIS A 36 4.17 3.25 -6.60
C HIS A 36 5.18 2.61 -7.56
N ASP A 37 5.55 1.38 -7.28
CA ASP A 37 6.55 0.68 -8.06
C ASP A 37 6.06 0.38 -9.48
N VAL A 38 4.78 0.09 -9.64
CA VAL A 38 4.18 -0.14 -10.96
C VAL A 38 4.28 1.13 -11.82
N ILE A 39 4.00 2.28 -11.24
CA ILE A 39 4.11 3.55 -11.96
C ILE A 39 5.55 3.78 -12.41
N TYR A 40 6.51 3.56 -11.54
CA TYR A 40 7.92 3.68 -11.88
C TYR A 40 8.33 2.69 -12.94
N ALA A 41 7.91 1.43 -12.81
CA ALA A 41 8.26 0.40 -13.78
C ALA A 41 7.73 0.72 -15.17
N SER A 42 6.53 1.31 -15.25
CA SER A 42 5.93 1.67 -16.53
C SER A 42 6.73 2.75 -17.26
N LYS A 43 7.59 3.46 -16.55
CA LYS A 43 8.45 4.50 -17.12
C LYS A 43 9.88 4.02 -17.38
N GLY A 44 10.12 2.72 -17.24
CA GLY A 44 11.44 2.15 -17.50
C GLY A 44 12.46 2.41 -16.40
N PHE A 45 12.00 2.62 -15.18
CA PHE A 45 12.88 2.89 -14.06
C PHE A 45 13.72 1.66 -13.70
N CYS A 46 15.01 1.88 -13.47
CA CYS A 46 15.92 0.82 -13.06
C CYS A 46 15.95 0.72 -11.54
N PHE A 47 15.30 -0.31 -11.03
CA PHE A 47 15.24 -0.52 -9.58
C PHE A 47 16.55 -1.06 -9.05
N LYS A 48 16.89 -0.66 -7.84
CA LYS A 48 18.09 -1.17 -7.18
C LYS A 48 17.78 -2.34 -6.25
N ASP A 49 16.56 -2.43 -5.77
CA ASP A 49 16.12 -3.46 -4.85
C ASP A 49 15.96 -4.79 -5.61
N PRO A 50 16.70 -5.85 -5.23
CA PRO A 50 16.62 -7.14 -5.93
C PRO A 50 15.21 -7.72 -5.92
N GLU A 51 14.46 -7.52 -4.85
CA GLU A 51 13.12 -8.05 -4.73
C GLU A 51 12.18 -7.38 -5.73
N VAL A 52 12.29 -6.07 -5.88
CA VAL A 52 11.49 -5.32 -6.84
C VAL A 52 11.90 -5.69 -8.26
N LYS A 53 13.19 -5.86 -8.52
CA LYS A 53 13.68 -6.28 -9.83
C LYS A 53 13.08 -7.63 -10.23
N ALA A 54 13.04 -8.57 -9.30
CA ALA A 54 12.47 -9.88 -9.57
C ALA A 54 11.00 -9.80 -9.93
N ARG A 55 10.27 -8.90 -9.27
CA ARG A 55 8.84 -8.74 -9.50
C ARG A 55 8.51 -8.11 -10.84
N PHE A 56 9.26 -7.10 -11.25
CA PHE A 56 8.95 -6.32 -12.45
C PHE A 56 9.85 -6.62 -13.64
N GLY A 57 10.81 -7.55 -13.51
CA GLY A 57 11.65 -7.93 -14.62
C GLY A 57 12.43 -6.75 -15.18
N ASN A 58 13.41 -6.30 -14.45
CA ASN A 58 14.15 -5.05 -14.69
C ASN A 58 15.06 -5.04 -15.91
N ASP A 59 14.95 -6.03 -16.81
CA ASP A 59 15.89 -6.20 -17.92
C ASP A 59 15.82 -5.07 -18.94
N ASN A 60 14.65 -4.50 -19.12
CA ASN A 60 14.43 -3.46 -20.12
C ASN A 60 14.39 -2.06 -19.55
N CYS A 61 14.90 -1.88 -18.35
CA CYS A 61 14.93 -0.55 -17.75
C CYS A 61 15.96 0.32 -18.48
N TYR A 62 15.74 1.60 -18.49
CA TYR A 62 16.62 2.53 -19.20
C TYR A 62 16.85 3.85 -18.49
N THR A 63 16.28 4.07 -17.32
CA THR A 63 16.46 5.35 -16.65
C THR A 63 16.40 5.22 -15.13
N THR A 64 17.16 6.06 -14.46
CA THR A 64 17.07 6.22 -13.01
C THR A 64 16.36 7.52 -12.64
N LYS A 65 15.94 8.30 -13.64
CA LYS A 65 15.24 9.57 -13.44
C LYS A 65 14.03 9.63 -14.36
N PRO A 66 13.00 8.84 -14.08
CA PRO A 66 11.84 8.79 -14.96
C PRO A 66 11.08 10.12 -14.93
N LYS A 67 10.48 10.44 -16.08
CA LYS A 67 9.63 11.62 -16.19
C LYS A 67 8.18 11.21 -16.12
N PHE A 68 7.43 11.83 -15.24
CA PHE A 68 6.02 11.52 -15.04
C PHE A 68 5.13 12.59 -15.64
N SER A 69 3.99 12.18 -16.16
CA SER A 69 2.94 13.10 -16.56
C SER A 69 2.36 13.75 -15.31
N GLU A 70 1.59 14.80 -15.50
CA GLU A 70 0.94 15.48 -14.39
C GLU A 70 0.05 14.54 -13.59
N LYS A 71 -0.72 13.70 -14.27
CA LYS A 71 -1.58 12.73 -13.60
C LYS A 71 -0.78 11.70 -12.82
N GLU A 72 0.31 11.22 -13.40
CA GLU A 72 1.16 10.25 -12.73
C GLU A 72 1.80 10.85 -11.49
N GLN A 73 2.26 12.09 -11.60
CA GLN A 73 2.84 12.78 -10.46
C GLN A 73 1.81 12.96 -9.35
N GLN A 74 0.58 13.32 -9.69
CA GLN A 74 -0.49 13.46 -8.72
C GLN A 74 -0.77 12.14 -8.01
N ARG A 75 -0.76 11.03 -8.75
CA ARG A 75 -0.96 9.72 -8.15
C ARG A 75 0.18 9.35 -7.21
N LEU A 76 1.40 9.63 -7.61
CA LEU A 76 2.56 9.36 -6.76
C LEU A 76 2.51 10.19 -5.48
N ASP A 77 2.13 11.45 -5.59
CA ASP A 77 1.99 12.33 -4.44
C ASP A 77 0.90 11.84 -3.49
N ALA A 78 -0.22 11.38 -4.04
CA ALA A 78 -1.31 10.84 -3.24
C ALA A 78 -0.87 9.55 -2.52
N ILE A 79 -0.13 8.70 -3.21
CA ILE A 79 0.40 7.48 -2.61
C ILE A 79 1.32 7.81 -1.45
N LYS A 80 2.24 8.76 -1.63
CA LYS A 80 3.16 9.17 -0.58
C LYS A 80 2.44 9.76 0.62
N ALA A 81 1.43 10.59 0.37
CA ALA A 81 0.64 11.19 1.43
C ALA A 81 -0.07 10.11 2.25
N ARG A 82 -0.66 9.13 1.57
CA ARG A 82 -1.34 8.04 2.24
C ARG A 82 -0.38 7.16 3.04
N GLN A 83 0.79 6.89 2.47
CA GLN A 83 1.82 6.13 3.18
C GLN A 83 2.24 6.82 4.46
N LYS A 84 2.34 8.14 4.42
CA LYS A 84 2.68 8.93 5.59
C LYS A 84 1.58 8.86 6.64
N GLU A 85 0.33 8.97 6.23
CA GLU A 85 -0.81 8.87 7.15
C GLU A 85 -0.82 7.53 7.89
N LEU A 86 -0.49 6.46 7.18
CA LEU A 86 -0.50 5.11 7.73
C LEU A 86 0.81 4.72 8.42
N ASN A 87 1.79 5.61 8.42
CA ASN A 87 3.12 5.32 8.94
C ASN A 87 3.77 4.12 8.26
N CYS A 88 3.62 4.01 6.96
CA CYS A 88 4.25 2.94 6.19
C CYS A 88 5.77 3.10 6.20
N LYS A 89 6.47 1.98 6.30
CA LYS A 89 7.93 1.98 6.35
C LYS A 89 8.57 1.56 5.04
#